data_e9ea2f43eeb12d2d11f1f320cdedb013
#
_entry.id   e9ea2f43eeb12d2d11f1f320cdedb013
#
_cell.length_a   1.000
_cell.length_b   1.000
_cell.length_c   1.000
_cell.angle_alpha   90.00
_cell.angle_beta   90.00
_cell.angle_gamma   90.00
#
_symmetry.space_group_name_H-M   'P 1'
#
loop_
_entity.id
_entity.type
_entity.pdbx_description
1 polymer ?
#
loop_
_entity_poly.entity_id
_entity_poly.type
_entity_poly.pdbx_seq_one_letter_code
_entity_poly.pdbx_strand_id
1 'polypeptide(L)'
;MLHAKIINSSIEKIEISRAENFLKSEKFGAVIYFIGVVRDNNENKKVNGITYDAKDTMVIKSFEEIYNETEQKLGIKNKAVFIEHVKGHLKLSEKSILIGVACKHRDEAYRLSRFIIEEIKKRSPIWKKEHYENEDSKWLRGISLTT
;
A
#
# COMPACT_ATOMS: atom_id res chain seq x y z
N MET A 1 11.90 -7.83 9.47
CA MET A 1 12.51 -7.03 8.39
C MET A 1 11.46 -6.18 7.70
N LEU A 2 11.79 -4.95 7.39
CA LEU A 2 10.87 -4.03 6.70
C LEU A 2 11.55 -3.41 5.47
N HIS A 3 10.86 -3.45 4.34
CA HIS A 3 11.14 -2.61 3.17
C HIS A 3 9.99 -1.63 3.01
N ALA A 4 10.29 -0.34 2.99
CA ALA A 4 9.29 0.72 2.83
C ALA A 4 9.81 1.75 1.85
N LYS A 5 9.05 2.02 0.78
CA LYS A 5 9.49 2.92 -0.28
C LYS A 5 8.31 3.61 -0.95
N ILE A 6 8.53 4.86 -1.35
CA ILE A 6 7.62 5.58 -2.24
C ILE A 6 8.15 5.43 -3.67
N ILE A 7 7.27 5.02 -4.58
CA ILE A 7 7.60 4.80 -5.99
C ILE A 7 7.12 6.00 -6.80
N ASN A 8 8.04 6.66 -7.49
CA ASN A 8 7.69 7.75 -8.40
C ASN A 8 7.25 7.17 -9.75
N SER A 9 5.98 7.33 -10.10
CA SER A 9 5.40 6.71 -11.30
C SER A 9 6.01 7.20 -12.61
N SER A 10 6.68 8.35 -12.62
CA SER A 10 7.37 8.85 -13.81
C SER A 10 8.70 8.16 -14.07
N ILE A 11 9.23 7.42 -13.11
CA ILE A 11 10.55 6.79 -13.18
C ILE A 11 10.44 5.27 -13.14
N GLU A 12 9.58 4.74 -12.28
CA GLU A 12 9.47 3.30 -12.04
C GLU A 12 8.03 2.93 -11.69
N LYS A 13 7.79 1.65 -11.55
CA LYS A 13 6.48 1.12 -11.18
C LYS A 13 6.62 0.05 -10.09
N ILE A 14 5.52 -0.26 -9.43
CA ILE A 14 5.47 -1.37 -8.49
C ILE A 14 5.61 -2.69 -9.26
N GLU A 15 6.52 -3.54 -8.79
CA GLU A 15 6.75 -4.86 -9.38
C GLU A 15 6.75 -5.93 -8.27
N ILE A 16 5.90 -6.93 -8.44
CA ILE A 16 5.75 -8.00 -7.43
C ILE A 16 7.07 -8.76 -7.23
N SER A 17 7.88 -8.89 -8.28
CA SER A 17 9.15 -9.61 -8.18
C SER A 17 10.09 -9.06 -7.13
N ARG A 18 10.08 -7.75 -6.91
CA ARG A 18 10.89 -7.15 -5.84
C ARG A 18 10.42 -7.60 -4.46
N ALA A 19 9.10 -7.68 -4.27
CA ALA A 19 8.54 -8.17 -3.02
C ALA A 19 8.82 -9.66 -2.82
N GLU A 20 8.68 -10.44 -3.86
CA GLU A 20 8.99 -11.87 -3.81
C GLU A 20 10.43 -12.12 -3.38
N ASN A 21 11.37 -11.40 -3.96
CA ASN A 21 12.78 -11.52 -3.60
C ASN A 21 13.06 -11.10 -2.16
N PHE A 22 12.43 -10.02 -1.71
CA PHE A 22 12.61 -9.52 -0.35
C PHE A 22 12.04 -10.48 0.70
N LEU A 23 10.86 -11.06 0.42
CA LEU A 23 10.14 -11.90 1.38
C LEU A 23 10.58 -13.35 1.37
N LYS A 24 11.41 -13.75 0.41
CA LYS A 24 11.85 -15.13 0.26
C LYS A 24 12.70 -15.57 1.44
N SER A 25 12.25 -16.60 2.16
CA SER A 25 12.99 -17.16 3.30
C SER A 25 12.45 -18.55 3.64
N GLU A 26 13.32 -19.43 4.07
CA GLU A 26 12.96 -20.77 4.55
C GLU A 26 12.19 -20.74 5.87
N LYS A 27 12.18 -19.61 6.56
CA LYS A 27 11.57 -19.47 7.90
C LYS A 27 10.07 -19.21 7.83
N PHE A 28 9.54 -18.78 6.68
CA PHE A 28 8.16 -18.38 6.55
C PHE A 28 7.37 -19.37 5.72
N GLY A 29 6.23 -19.78 6.27
CA GLY A 29 5.34 -20.73 5.60
C GLY A 29 4.16 -20.06 4.91
N ALA A 30 3.96 -18.75 5.11
CA ALA A 30 2.82 -18.04 4.53
C ALA A 30 3.25 -16.66 4.05
N VAL A 31 2.94 -16.36 2.79
CA VAL A 31 3.19 -15.05 2.19
C VAL A 31 1.89 -14.54 1.58
N ILE A 32 1.53 -13.31 1.88
CA ILE A 32 0.32 -12.69 1.34
C ILE A 32 0.70 -11.36 0.71
N TYR A 33 0.15 -11.09 -0.47
CA TYR A 33 0.28 -9.83 -1.16
C TYR A 33 -1.08 -9.14 -1.23
N PHE A 34 -1.15 -7.91 -0.78
CA PHE A 34 -2.26 -7.02 -1.05
C PHE A 34 -1.82 -6.02 -2.11
N ILE A 35 -2.57 -5.93 -3.19
CA ILE A 35 -2.27 -5.00 -4.28
C ILE A 35 -3.49 -4.13 -4.50
N GLY A 36 -3.33 -2.81 -4.32
CA GLY A 36 -4.34 -1.84 -4.71
C GLY A 36 -4.13 -1.44 -6.15
N VAL A 37 -5.21 -1.39 -6.92
CA VAL A 37 -5.16 -1.02 -8.34
C VAL A 37 -6.16 0.11 -8.62
N VAL A 38 -5.90 0.86 -9.68
CA VAL A 38 -6.78 1.96 -10.09
C VAL A 38 -7.97 1.39 -10.85
N ARG A 39 -9.18 1.61 -10.31
CA ARG A 39 -10.42 1.16 -10.95
C ARG A 39 -11.12 2.30 -11.69
N ASP A 40 -12.00 1.97 -12.62
CA ASP A 40 -12.65 2.93 -13.51
C ASP A 40 -13.90 3.61 -12.95
N ASN A 41 -14.27 3.31 -11.71
CA ASN A 41 -15.50 3.84 -11.12
C ASN A 41 -15.31 4.16 -9.65
N ASN A 42 -15.87 5.30 -9.23
CA ASN A 42 -15.99 5.67 -7.83
C ASN A 42 -17.31 6.40 -7.63
N GLU A 43 -18.18 5.87 -6.76
CA GLU A 43 -19.50 6.43 -6.45
C GLU A 43 -20.33 6.70 -7.72
N ASN A 44 -20.36 5.74 -8.65
CA ASN A 44 -21.06 5.81 -9.93
C ASN A 44 -20.51 6.86 -10.91
N LYS A 45 -19.33 7.41 -10.64
CA LYS A 45 -18.62 8.32 -11.54
C LYS A 45 -17.48 7.58 -12.22
N LYS A 46 -17.32 7.81 -13.51
CA LYS A 46 -16.29 7.17 -14.29
C LYS A 46 -14.95 7.86 -14.09
N VAL A 47 -13.96 7.09 -13.67
CA VAL A 47 -12.60 7.54 -13.37
C VAL A 47 -11.68 7.17 -14.54
N ASN A 48 -10.84 8.11 -14.98
CA ASN A 48 -9.86 7.88 -16.05
C ASN A 48 -8.45 7.59 -15.52
N GLY A 49 -8.19 7.90 -14.29
CA GLY A 49 -6.90 7.71 -13.67
C GLY A 49 -6.86 8.38 -12.30
N ILE A 50 -5.75 8.22 -11.61
CA ILE A 50 -5.54 8.82 -10.29
C ILE A 50 -4.14 9.39 -10.24
N THR A 51 -4.00 10.54 -9.59
CA THR A 51 -2.70 11.10 -9.22
C THR A 51 -2.56 11.05 -7.71
N TYR A 52 -1.49 10.44 -7.23
CA TYR A 52 -1.17 10.42 -5.80
C TYR A 52 -0.11 11.44 -5.47
N ASP A 53 -0.27 12.11 -4.33
CA ASP A 53 0.76 12.92 -3.72
C ASP A 53 1.03 12.43 -2.31
N ALA A 54 2.27 12.56 -1.87
CA ALA A 54 2.70 12.05 -0.59
C ALA A 54 3.85 12.90 -0.06
N LYS A 55 3.88 13.07 1.26
CA LYS A 55 5.04 13.64 1.95
C LYS A 55 5.97 12.49 2.28
N ASP A 56 6.93 12.23 1.40
CA ASP A 56 7.74 11.01 1.39
C ASP A 56 8.30 10.62 2.76
N THR A 57 8.99 11.54 3.43
CA THR A 57 9.59 11.25 4.74
C THR A 57 8.57 10.93 5.80
N MET A 58 7.42 11.61 5.80
CA MET A 58 6.34 11.36 6.75
C MET A 58 5.63 10.05 6.48
N VAL A 59 5.46 9.71 5.20
CA VAL A 59 4.85 8.43 4.81
C VAL A 59 5.73 7.26 5.23
N ILE A 60 7.02 7.32 4.91
CA ILE A 60 7.96 6.27 5.30
C ILE A 60 8.00 6.11 6.82
N LYS A 61 8.02 7.22 7.55
CA LYS A 61 7.97 7.18 9.01
C LYS A 61 6.69 6.50 9.51
N SER A 62 5.55 6.80 8.89
CA SER A 62 4.28 6.15 9.27
C SER A 62 4.32 4.65 9.01
N PHE A 63 4.93 4.21 7.91
CA PHE A 63 5.08 2.78 7.60
C PHE A 63 5.96 2.09 8.66
N GLU A 64 7.04 2.72 9.06
CA GLU A 64 7.93 2.21 10.11
C GLU A 64 7.20 2.10 11.45
N GLU A 65 6.42 3.12 11.81
CA GLU A 65 5.64 3.12 13.06
C GLU A 65 4.60 2.02 13.05
N ILE A 66 3.88 1.86 11.94
CA ILE A 66 2.89 0.79 11.79
C ILE A 66 3.55 -0.58 11.95
N TYR A 67 4.68 -0.79 11.27
CA TYR A 67 5.44 -2.02 11.36
C TYR A 67 5.85 -2.31 12.81
N ASN A 68 6.38 -1.32 13.51
CA ASN A 68 6.83 -1.49 14.89
C ASN A 68 5.69 -1.83 15.85
N GLU A 69 4.48 -1.34 15.58
CA GLU A 69 3.30 -1.63 16.40
C GLU A 69 2.76 -3.05 16.24
N THR A 70 3.11 -3.74 15.17
CA THR A 70 2.55 -5.07 14.89
C THR A 70 2.95 -6.11 15.93
N GLU A 71 4.14 -6.03 16.50
CA GLU A 71 4.56 -6.93 17.54
C GLU A 71 3.71 -6.76 18.79
N GLN A 72 3.53 -5.52 19.24
CA GLN A 72 2.79 -5.23 20.45
C GLN A 72 1.29 -5.47 20.28
N LYS A 73 0.71 -5.01 19.17
CA LYS A 73 -0.75 -5.07 18.98
C LYS A 73 -1.25 -6.41 18.48
N LEU A 74 -0.44 -7.14 17.72
CA LEU A 74 -0.85 -8.41 17.13
C LEU A 74 -0.11 -9.62 17.71
N GLY A 75 0.96 -9.38 18.46
CA GLY A 75 1.79 -10.46 18.98
C GLY A 75 2.62 -11.17 17.92
N ILE A 76 2.86 -10.52 16.78
CA ILE A 76 3.60 -11.11 15.67
C ILE A 76 5.02 -10.57 15.65
N LYS A 77 6.00 -11.43 16.06
CA LYS A 77 7.40 -11.04 16.17
C LYS A 77 8.20 -11.36 14.92
N ASN A 78 8.14 -12.60 14.46
CA ASN A 78 8.93 -13.09 13.33
C ASN A 78 8.16 -12.83 12.05
N LYS A 79 8.58 -11.83 11.29
CA LYS A 79 7.89 -11.40 10.08
C LYS A 79 8.83 -10.65 9.16
N ALA A 80 8.44 -10.61 7.89
CA ALA A 80 9.00 -9.69 6.92
C ALA A 80 7.86 -8.93 6.25
N VAL A 81 8.04 -7.65 6.05
CA VAL A 81 7.01 -6.76 5.48
C VAL A 81 7.63 -5.91 4.38
N PHE A 82 6.95 -5.87 3.24
CA PHE A 82 7.32 -5.07 2.08
C PHE A 82 6.17 -4.11 1.79
N ILE A 83 6.45 -2.80 1.77
CA ILE A 83 5.44 -1.78 1.50
C ILE A 83 5.98 -0.82 0.45
N GLU A 84 5.28 -0.72 -0.68
CA GLU A 84 5.56 0.31 -1.68
C GLU A 84 4.26 1.00 -2.05
N HIS A 85 4.28 2.33 -2.08
CA HIS A 85 3.15 3.14 -2.53
C HIS A 85 3.61 4.10 -3.62
N VAL A 86 2.76 4.31 -4.61
CA VAL A 86 3.07 5.18 -5.74
C VAL A 86 2.80 6.65 -5.40
N LYS A 87 3.66 7.52 -5.92
CA LYS A 87 3.48 8.96 -5.99
C LYS A 87 3.52 9.34 -7.47
N GLY A 88 2.56 10.14 -7.92
CA GLY A 88 2.44 10.55 -9.31
C GLY A 88 1.18 10.00 -9.96
N HIS A 89 1.12 10.10 -11.28
CA HIS A 89 -0.05 9.70 -12.04
C HIS A 89 -0.06 8.20 -12.34
N LEU A 90 -1.24 7.60 -12.22
CA LEU A 90 -1.50 6.20 -12.56
C LEU A 90 -2.70 6.11 -13.50
N LYS A 91 -2.59 5.25 -14.48
CA LYS A 91 -3.68 4.87 -15.39
C LYS A 91 -4.54 3.79 -14.75
N LEU A 92 -5.69 3.52 -15.37
CA LEU A 92 -6.56 2.41 -14.94
C LEU A 92 -5.78 1.09 -14.92
N SER A 93 -6.08 0.26 -13.95
CA SER A 93 -5.48 -1.06 -13.72
C SER A 93 -4.04 -1.06 -13.23
N GLU A 94 -3.39 0.10 -13.15
CA GLU A 94 -2.03 0.17 -12.62
C GLU A 94 -2.03 0.05 -11.09
N LYS A 95 -0.92 -0.44 -10.55
CA LYS A 95 -0.79 -0.70 -9.12
C LYS A 95 -0.45 0.57 -8.37
N SER A 96 -1.23 0.89 -7.34
CA SER A 96 -1.00 2.05 -6.48
C SER A 96 -0.24 1.71 -5.20
N ILE A 97 -0.47 0.52 -4.67
CA ILE A 97 0.17 0.06 -3.44
C ILE A 97 0.42 -1.44 -3.52
N LEU A 98 1.53 -1.86 -2.95
CA LEU A 98 1.83 -3.27 -2.73
C LEU A 98 2.23 -3.44 -1.27
N ILE A 99 1.52 -4.31 -0.57
CA ILE A 99 1.88 -4.75 0.77
C ILE A 99 2.12 -6.25 0.69
N GLY A 100 3.37 -6.66 0.90
CA GLY A 100 3.72 -8.06 1.00
C GLY A 100 4.07 -8.39 2.44
N VAL A 101 3.55 -9.47 2.96
CA VAL A 101 3.89 -9.93 4.31
C VAL A 101 4.25 -11.40 4.28
N ALA A 102 5.24 -11.78 5.11
CA ALA A 102 5.65 -13.15 5.28
C ALA A 102 5.68 -13.49 6.76
N CYS A 103 5.01 -14.57 7.13
CA CYS A 103 4.91 -15.06 8.49
C CYS A 103 5.04 -16.57 8.51
N LYS A 104 5.19 -17.14 9.70
CA LYS A 104 5.29 -18.59 9.86
C LYS A 104 4.01 -19.30 9.43
N HIS A 105 2.84 -18.74 9.79
CA HIS A 105 1.54 -19.35 9.53
C HIS A 105 0.58 -18.36 8.87
N ARG A 106 -0.42 -18.89 8.15
CA ARG A 106 -1.41 -18.10 7.40
C ARG A 106 -2.23 -17.17 8.28
N ASP A 107 -2.61 -17.56 9.49
CA ASP A 107 -3.38 -16.71 10.38
C ASP A 107 -2.66 -15.39 10.67
N GLU A 108 -1.39 -15.48 11.02
CA GLU A 108 -0.57 -14.30 11.25
C GLU A 108 -0.45 -13.44 10.01
N ALA A 109 -0.22 -14.06 8.85
CA ALA A 109 -0.07 -13.34 7.59
C ALA A 109 -1.35 -12.58 7.21
N TYR A 110 -2.53 -13.19 7.35
CA TYR A 110 -3.80 -12.49 7.09
C TYR A 110 -4.01 -11.33 8.05
N ARG A 111 -3.81 -11.54 9.34
CA ARG A 111 -3.99 -10.49 10.35
C ARG A 111 -3.01 -9.35 10.15
N LEU A 112 -1.76 -9.68 9.85
CA LEU A 112 -0.71 -8.69 9.62
C LEU A 112 -1.01 -7.83 8.39
N SER A 113 -1.34 -8.45 7.26
CA SER A 113 -1.63 -7.70 6.03
C SER A 113 -2.85 -6.80 6.21
N ARG A 114 -3.90 -7.28 6.88
CA ARG A 114 -5.10 -6.52 7.14
C ARG A 114 -4.81 -5.32 8.05
N PHE A 115 -4.08 -5.53 9.12
CA PHE A 115 -3.69 -4.46 10.04
C PHE A 115 -2.93 -3.35 9.32
N ILE A 116 -1.93 -3.74 8.51
CA ILE A 116 -1.07 -2.76 7.82
C ILE A 116 -1.89 -1.90 6.86
N ILE A 117 -2.71 -2.51 6.00
CA ILE A 117 -3.49 -1.72 5.04
C ILE A 117 -4.49 -0.80 5.75
N GLU A 118 -5.16 -1.29 6.79
CA GLU A 118 -6.10 -0.47 7.54
C GLU A 118 -5.42 0.73 8.20
N GLU A 119 -4.25 0.52 8.81
CA GLU A 119 -3.52 1.60 9.47
C GLU A 119 -2.95 2.60 8.49
N ILE A 120 -2.45 2.15 7.34
CA ILE A 120 -2.00 3.05 6.28
C ILE A 120 -3.16 3.96 5.83
N LYS A 121 -4.33 3.37 5.62
CA LYS A 121 -5.51 4.12 5.21
C LYS A 121 -5.98 5.13 6.25
N LYS A 122 -5.74 4.87 7.52
CA LYS A 122 -6.14 5.77 8.60
C LYS A 122 -5.19 6.94 8.80
N ARG A 123 -3.88 6.74 8.65
CA ARG A 123 -2.92 7.72 9.17
C ARG A 123 -1.73 8.08 8.28
N SER A 124 -1.49 7.36 7.20
CA SER A 124 -0.38 7.75 6.32
C SER A 124 -0.75 8.99 5.50
N PRO A 125 0.11 10.01 5.43
CA PRO A 125 -0.20 11.26 4.74
C PRO A 125 -0.03 11.13 3.23
N ILE A 126 -1.02 10.48 2.63
CA ILE A 126 -1.12 10.24 1.19
C ILE A 126 -2.45 10.82 0.71
N TRP A 127 -2.41 11.60 -0.34
CA TRP A 127 -3.60 12.20 -0.96
C TRP A 127 -3.76 11.68 -2.36
N LYS A 128 -5.02 11.57 -2.82
CA LYS A 128 -5.30 11.20 -4.20
C LYS A 128 -6.19 12.22 -4.88
N LYS A 129 -5.95 12.42 -6.17
CA LYS A 129 -6.77 13.22 -7.05
C LYS A 129 -7.31 12.29 -8.12
N GLU A 130 -8.63 12.07 -8.10
CA GLU A 130 -9.29 11.25 -9.11
C GLU A 130 -9.59 12.10 -10.33
N HIS A 131 -9.28 11.58 -11.52
CA HIS A 131 -9.56 12.24 -12.79
C HIS A 131 -10.84 11.64 -13.36
N TYR A 132 -11.90 12.45 -13.37
CA TYR A 132 -13.21 12.03 -13.86
C TYR A 132 -13.38 12.39 -15.33
N GLU A 133 -14.17 11.59 -16.04
CA GLU A 133 -14.40 11.79 -17.47
C GLU A 133 -15.09 13.12 -17.80
N ASN A 134 -16.06 13.53 -16.97
CA ASN A 134 -16.91 14.70 -17.21
C ASN A 134 -16.94 15.71 -16.07
N GLU A 135 -15.95 15.68 -15.18
CA GLU A 135 -15.92 16.56 -14.02
C GLU A 135 -14.50 17.05 -13.72
N ASP A 136 -14.42 18.16 -13.00
CA ASP A 136 -13.14 18.65 -12.50
C ASP A 136 -12.57 17.69 -11.47
N SER A 137 -11.26 17.51 -11.52
CA SER A 137 -10.54 16.67 -10.58
C SER A 137 -10.47 17.31 -9.19
N LYS A 138 -10.57 16.51 -8.14
CA LYS A 138 -10.47 16.98 -6.77
C LYS A 138 -9.42 16.19 -6.01
N TRP A 139 -8.65 16.89 -5.17
CA TRP A 139 -7.76 16.23 -4.23
C TRP A 139 -8.57 15.65 -3.08
N LEU A 140 -8.37 14.37 -2.84
CA LEU A 140 -9.02 13.64 -1.76
C LEU A 140 -7.94 12.99 -0.91
N ARG A 141 -8.15 12.98 0.39
CA ARG A 141 -7.25 12.27 1.29
C ARG A 141 -7.43 10.76 1.05
N GLY A 142 -6.37 10.08 0.57
CA GLY A 142 -6.44 8.66 0.20
C GLY A 142 -6.92 7.77 1.33
N ILE A 143 -6.51 8.07 2.55
CA ILE A 143 -6.90 7.29 3.73
C ILE A 143 -8.35 7.48 4.16
N SER A 144 -9.00 8.57 3.75
CA SER A 144 -10.40 8.84 4.13
C SER A 144 -11.40 8.25 3.14
N LEU A 145 -10.95 7.63 2.07
CA LEU A 145 -11.78 7.12 0.98
C LEU A 145 -11.76 5.61 0.94
N THR A 146 -12.00 5.01 2.07
CA THR A 146 -11.96 3.56 2.23
C THR A 146 -13.25 2.86 1.85
N THR A 147 -14.17 3.57 1.33
CA THR A 147 -15.45 3.03 0.87
C THR A 147 -15.32 2.33 -0.46
#